data_e00217222d1ec5b529024c5719651b40
#
_entry.id   e00217222d1ec5b529024c5719651b40
#
_cell.length_a   1.000
_cell.length_b   1.000
_cell.length_c   1.000
_cell.angle_alpha   90.00
_cell.angle_beta   90.00
_cell.angle_gamma   90.00
#
_symmetry.space_group_name_H-M   'P 1'
#
loop_
_entity.id
_entity.type
_entity.pdbx_description
1 polymer ?
#
loop_
_entity_poly.entity_id
_entity_poly.type
_entity_poly.pdbx_seq_one_letter_code
_entity_poly.pdbx_strand_id
1 'polypeptide(L)'
;APMRLNQVTVYKALEELKKSYNLVIYFRDEKLFVGSPFTEQLGRVKYHFQKNANVQDLKYRLAQEIRIKLSAVSMLPDNSKIEVTEGDSDGELRVLHFYNLQEAELRKQAAEKINFLKYDGYGGTFQGMGRPFATHGMIAELSDDHYPEREGSYFIDEIEVDYNDSVGYKRYITLGKTA
;
A
#
# COMPACT_ATOMS: atom_id res chain seq x y z
N ALA A 1 4.25 10.60 -20.63
CA ALA A 1 5.17 10.15 -21.69
C ALA A 1 4.59 8.90 -22.35
N PRO A 2 4.76 8.68 -23.66
CA PRO A 2 4.24 7.48 -24.30
C PRO A 2 4.99 6.24 -23.80
N MET A 3 4.25 5.28 -23.26
CA MET A 3 4.79 3.98 -22.91
C MET A 3 4.89 3.11 -24.16
N ARG A 4 6.07 2.58 -24.44
CA ARG A 4 6.26 1.64 -25.56
C ARG A 4 6.26 0.21 -25.03
N LEU A 5 5.20 -0.50 -25.35
CA LEU A 5 5.06 -1.92 -25.04
C LEU A 5 5.24 -2.72 -26.34
N ASN A 6 6.28 -3.55 -26.39
CA ASN A 6 6.55 -4.38 -27.59
C ASN A 6 6.42 -5.85 -27.23
N GLN A 7 5.48 -6.54 -27.85
CA GLN A 7 5.23 -7.98 -27.67
C GLN A 7 5.13 -8.44 -26.20
N VAL A 8 4.41 -7.68 -25.40
CA VAL A 8 4.19 -8.00 -23.97
C VAL A 8 2.77 -8.54 -23.76
N THR A 9 2.60 -9.39 -22.76
CA THR A 9 1.27 -9.84 -22.33
C THR A 9 0.52 -8.70 -21.65
N VAL A 10 -0.81 -8.76 -21.62
CA VAL A 10 -1.67 -7.80 -20.91
C VAL A 10 -1.24 -7.69 -19.44
N TYR A 11 -0.94 -8.81 -18.79
CA TYR A 11 -0.46 -8.84 -17.42
C TYR A 11 0.82 -7.99 -17.25
N LYS A 12 1.80 -8.18 -18.10
CA LYS A 12 3.06 -7.44 -18.03
C LYS A 12 2.88 -5.95 -18.33
N ALA A 13 1.96 -5.60 -19.25
CA ALA A 13 1.61 -4.21 -19.51
C ALA A 13 0.97 -3.55 -18.29
N LEU A 14 0.06 -4.23 -17.60
CA LEU A 14 -0.56 -3.74 -16.37
C LEU A 14 0.45 -3.61 -15.22
N GLU A 15 1.38 -4.55 -15.09
CA GLU A 15 2.49 -4.48 -14.12
C GLU A 15 3.38 -3.25 -14.34
N GLU A 16 3.72 -2.96 -15.58
CA GLU A 16 4.51 -1.77 -15.93
C GLU A 16 3.73 -0.46 -15.64
N LEU A 17 2.42 -0.43 -15.93
CA LEU A 17 1.55 0.68 -15.56
C LEU A 17 1.50 0.87 -14.04
N LYS A 18 1.31 -0.21 -13.29
CA LYS A 18 1.30 -0.20 -11.83
C LYS A 18 2.59 0.41 -11.26
N LYS A 19 3.75 0.00 -11.77
CA LYS A 19 5.06 0.50 -11.33
C LYS A 19 5.31 1.94 -11.72
N SER A 20 5.01 2.30 -12.98
CA SER A 20 5.33 3.62 -13.54
C SER A 20 4.47 4.73 -12.97
N TYR A 21 3.22 4.45 -12.65
CA TYR A 21 2.24 5.46 -12.21
C TYR A 21 1.74 5.25 -10.79
N ASN A 22 2.33 4.31 -10.04
CA ASN A 22 1.91 3.97 -8.67
C ASN A 22 0.40 3.66 -8.58
N LEU A 23 -0.11 2.93 -9.58
CA LEU A 23 -1.52 2.55 -9.65
C LEU A 23 -1.77 1.25 -8.89
N VAL A 24 -3.00 1.10 -8.44
CA VAL A 24 -3.54 -0.19 -7.97
C VAL A 24 -4.35 -0.80 -9.11
N ILE A 25 -4.09 -2.07 -9.40
CA ILE A 25 -4.75 -2.80 -10.48
C ILE A 25 -5.24 -4.12 -9.91
N TYR A 26 -6.55 -4.34 -9.98
CA TYR A 26 -7.17 -5.58 -9.52
C TYR A 26 -8.49 -5.83 -10.23
N PHE A 27 -8.94 -7.08 -10.20
CA PHE A 27 -10.27 -7.45 -10.63
C PHE A 27 -11.22 -7.50 -9.44
N ARG A 28 -12.42 -6.99 -9.67
CA ARG A 28 -13.55 -7.20 -8.77
C ARG A 28 -14.69 -7.73 -9.63
N ASP A 29 -15.10 -8.96 -9.37
CA ASP A 29 -15.96 -9.72 -10.23
C ASP A 29 -15.40 -9.76 -11.66
N GLU A 30 -16.15 -9.28 -12.65
CA GLU A 30 -15.73 -9.23 -14.05
C GLU A 30 -15.13 -7.87 -14.46
N LYS A 31 -14.96 -6.94 -13.52
CA LYS A 31 -14.48 -5.58 -13.81
C LYS A 31 -13.02 -5.42 -13.42
N LEU A 32 -12.22 -4.91 -14.36
CA LEU A 32 -10.86 -4.46 -14.09
C LEU A 32 -10.90 -3.04 -13.53
N PHE A 33 -10.37 -2.89 -12.32
CA PHE A 33 -10.13 -1.58 -11.72
C PHE A 33 -8.68 -1.15 -11.95
N VAL A 34 -8.50 0.08 -12.41
CA VAL A 34 -7.18 0.71 -12.56
C VAL A 34 -7.30 2.14 -12.00
N GLY A 35 -6.61 2.42 -10.92
CA GLY A 35 -6.72 3.73 -10.26
C GLY A 35 -5.64 4.00 -9.24
N SER A 36 -5.74 5.15 -8.60
CA SER A 36 -4.85 5.48 -7.48
C SER A 36 -5.16 4.61 -6.26
N PRO A 37 -4.15 4.28 -5.43
CA PRO A 37 -4.38 3.58 -4.17
C PRO A 37 -5.38 4.31 -3.28
N PHE A 38 -6.25 3.57 -2.61
CA PHE A 38 -7.16 4.09 -1.58
C PHE A 38 -8.20 5.12 -2.05
N THR A 39 -8.53 5.14 -3.35
CA THR A 39 -9.57 6.03 -3.90
C THR A 39 -10.99 5.51 -3.68
N GLU A 40 -11.18 4.20 -3.61
CA GLU A 40 -12.48 3.60 -3.32
C GLU A 40 -12.66 3.39 -1.81
N GLN A 41 -13.76 3.91 -1.28
CA GLN A 41 -14.22 3.62 0.08
C GLN A 41 -15.48 2.77 0.00
N LEU A 42 -15.33 1.47 0.08
CA LEU A 42 -16.43 0.50 -0.02
C LEU A 42 -17.23 0.34 1.26
N GLY A 43 -16.89 1.09 2.29
CA GLY A 43 -17.53 1.04 3.59
C GLY A 43 -16.52 0.88 4.72
N ARG A 44 -17.07 0.78 5.94
CA ARG A 44 -16.28 0.66 7.16
C ARG A 44 -16.64 -0.61 7.89
N VAL A 45 -15.65 -1.22 8.53
CA VAL A 45 -15.81 -2.43 9.34
C VAL A 45 -15.07 -2.27 10.65
N LYS A 46 -15.70 -2.70 11.75
CA LYS A 46 -15.12 -2.56 13.09
C LYS A 46 -14.49 -3.85 13.56
N TYR A 47 -13.26 -3.75 14.01
CA TYR A 47 -12.52 -4.83 14.64
C TYR A 47 -12.06 -4.41 16.02
N HIS A 48 -12.26 -5.33 16.97
CA HIS A 48 -11.86 -5.15 18.36
C HIS A 48 -10.97 -6.33 18.75
N PHE A 49 -9.74 -6.04 19.13
CA PHE A 49 -8.74 -7.08 19.33
C PHE A 49 -9.08 -8.08 20.43
N GLN A 50 -9.85 -7.69 21.43
CA GLN A 50 -10.29 -8.58 22.50
C GLN A 50 -11.61 -9.32 22.21
N LYS A 51 -12.25 -9.08 21.04
CA LYS A 51 -13.59 -9.63 20.74
C LYS A 51 -13.66 -10.41 19.43
N ASN A 52 -13.32 -9.79 18.31
CA ASN A 52 -13.55 -10.36 16.98
C ASN A 52 -12.32 -10.32 16.06
N ALA A 53 -11.19 -9.89 16.59
CA ALA A 53 -9.92 -9.90 15.89
C ALA A 53 -8.84 -10.54 16.77
N ASN A 54 -7.93 -11.25 16.14
CA ASN A 54 -6.78 -11.86 16.80
C ASN A 54 -5.51 -11.31 16.16
N VAL A 55 -4.66 -10.70 16.98
CA VAL A 55 -3.39 -10.13 16.52
C VAL A 55 -2.44 -11.26 16.19
N GLN A 56 -1.93 -11.30 14.96
CA GLN A 56 -0.92 -12.26 14.55
C GLN A 56 0.43 -11.60 14.26
N ASP A 57 0.48 -10.67 13.31
CA ASP A 57 1.71 -10.00 12.91
C ASP A 57 1.47 -8.50 12.69
N LEU A 58 0.84 -7.85 13.66
CA LEU A 58 0.67 -6.40 13.64
C LEU A 58 1.79 -5.74 14.42
N LYS A 59 2.39 -4.73 13.78
CA LYS A 59 3.39 -3.85 14.39
C LYS A 59 2.91 -2.41 14.30
N TYR A 60 2.88 -1.72 15.43
CA TYR A 60 2.66 -0.29 15.42
C TYR A 60 3.97 0.40 15.04
N ARG A 61 3.91 1.29 14.06
CA ARG A 61 5.05 2.03 13.52
C ARG A 61 4.82 3.51 13.72
N LEU A 62 5.88 4.21 14.04
CA LEU A 62 5.91 5.66 14.07
C LEU A 62 6.62 6.17 12.81
N ALA A 63 6.07 7.17 12.15
CA ALA A 63 6.64 7.76 10.94
C ALA A 63 8.09 8.22 11.15
N GLN A 64 8.40 8.71 12.36
CA GLN A 64 9.75 9.15 12.75
C GLN A 64 10.77 8.01 12.84
N GLU A 65 10.34 6.76 13.04
CA GLU A 65 11.21 5.59 13.11
C GLU A 65 11.50 5.00 11.75
N ILE A 66 10.69 5.37 10.74
CA ILE A 66 10.84 4.89 9.38
C ILE A 66 11.90 5.73 8.68
N ARG A 67 13.11 5.15 8.54
CA ARG A 67 14.25 5.79 7.90
C ARG A 67 14.35 5.32 6.45
N ILE A 68 14.03 6.21 5.52
CA ILE A 68 14.03 5.91 4.08
C ILE A 68 14.89 6.93 3.34
N LYS A 69 15.81 6.43 2.52
CA LYS A 69 16.56 7.18 1.53
C LYS A 69 16.06 6.79 0.15
N LEU A 70 15.51 7.72 -0.59
CA LEU A 70 14.94 7.46 -1.90
C LEU A 70 15.82 8.10 -2.98
N SER A 71 16.35 7.26 -3.89
CA SER A 71 16.99 7.70 -5.13
C SER A 71 15.97 7.59 -6.26
N ALA A 72 15.59 8.72 -6.82
CA ALA A 72 14.70 8.80 -7.96
C ALA A 72 15.53 9.11 -9.21
N VAL A 73 15.44 8.22 -10.21
CA VAL A 73 16.18 8.32 -11.45
C VAL A 73 15.18 8.52 -12.60
N SER A 74 15.32 9.61 -13.33
CA SER A 74 14.54 9.86 -14.55
C SER A 74 15.43 9.67 -15.78
N MET A 75 14.97 8.84 -16.70
CA MET A 75 15.60 8.70 -18.02
C MET A 75 14.92 9.64 -19.00
N LEU A 76 15.69 10.52 -19.62
CA LEU A 76 15.20 11.46 -20.62
C LEU A 76 15.19 10.81 -22.04
N PRO A 77 14.47 11.41 -23.00
CA PRO A 77 14.36 10.89 -24.36
C PRO A 77 15.70 10.78 -25.12
N ASP A 78 16.69 11.57 -24.71
CA ASP A 78 18.07 11.56 -25.27
C ASP A 78 18.98 10.53 -24.57
N ASN A 79 18.42 9.65 -23.73
CA ASN A 79 19.11 8.68 -22.89
C ASN A 79 19.98 9.28 -21.76
N SER A 80 19.95 10.58 -21.54
CA SER A 80 20.56 11.17 -20.36
C SER A 80 19.73 10.83 -19.11
N LYS A 81 20.38 10.89 -17.94
CA LYS A 81 19.73 10.55 -16.66
C LYS A 81 19.78 11.76 -15.73
N ILE A 82 18.67 12.01 -15.07
CA ILE A 82 18.59 12.92 -13.93
C ILE A 82 18.38 12.03 -12.70
N GLU A 83 19.20 12.22 -11.68
CA GLU A 83 19.07 11.52 -10.41
C GLU A 83 18.92 12.53 -9.27
N VAL A 84 17.97 12.32 -8.41
CA VAL A 84 17.77 13.08 -7.18
C VAL A 84 17.64 12.12 -6.00
N THR A 85 18.21 12.51 -4.87
CA THR A 85 18.13 11.76 -3.63
C THR A 85 17.41 12.60 -2.59
N GLU A 86 16.39 12.02 -1.98
CA GLU A 86 15.57 12.65 -0.95
C GLU A 86 15.41 11.71 0.25
N GLY A 87 15.10 12.27 1.42
CA GLY A 87 14.85 11.51 2.66
C GLY A 87 16.05 11.45 3.60
N ASP A 88 16.09 10.39 4.40
CA ASP A 88 17.08 10.25 5.47
C ASP A 88 18.42 9.71 4.92
N SER A 89 19.52 10.35 5.30
CA SER A 89 20.86 9.96 4.80
C SER A 89 21.27 8.55 5.19
N ASP A 90 20.80 8.07 6.34
CA ASP A 90 21.03 6.75 6.92
C ASP A 90 19.86 5.78 6.73
N GLY A 91 18.86 6.17 5.90
CA GLY A 91 17.68 5.35 5.63
C GLY A 91 17.95 4.19 4.69
N GLU A 92 16.99 3.24 4.67
CA GLU A 92 16.95 2.16 3.70
C GLU A 92 16.88 2.75 2.28
N LEU A 93 17.85 2.38 1.45
CA LEU A 93 17.88 2.88 0.07
C LEU A 93 16.79 2.20 -0.77
N ARG A 94 15.94 3.04 -1.34
CA ARG A 94 14.96 2.65 -2.36
C ARG A 94 15.19 3.42 -3.63
N VAL A 95 15.23 2.70 -4.75
CA VAL A 95 15.43 3.31 -6.07
C VAL A 95 14.11 3.27 -6.84
N LEU A 96 13.68 4.43 -7.34
CA LEU A 96 12.54 4.55 -8.24
C LEU A 96 13.00 5.05 -9.60
N HIS A 97 12.46 4.45 -10.65
CA HIS A 97 12.73 4.83 -12.02
C HIS A 97 11.52 5.55 -12.62
N PHE A 98 11.81 6.68 -13.24
CA PHE A 98 10.84 7.51 -13.95
C PHE A 98 11.31 7.73 -15.38
N TYR A 99 10.44 8.21 -16.23
CA TYR A 99 10.75 8.53 -17.60
C TYR A 99 10.32 9.96 -17.93
N ASN A 100 11.25 10.72 -18.50
CA ASN A 100 11.03 12.09 -18.99
C ASN A 100 10.48 13.05 -17.94
N LEU A 101 10.91 12.94 -16.69
CA LEU A 101 10.66 13.92 -15.65
C LEU A 101 11.86 14.85 -15.49
N GLN A 102 11.60 16.14 -15.41
CA GLN A 102 12.60 17.13 -15.06
C GLN A 102 12.89 17.10 -13.55
N GLU A 103 14.02 17.66 -13.16
CA GLU A 103 14.51 17.57 -11.77
C GLU A 103 13.47 18.03 -10.73
N ALA A 104 12.78 19.14 -10.99
CA ALA A 104 11.78 19.67 -10.05
C ALA A 104 10.59 18.72 -9.85
N GLU A 105 10.09 18.13 -10.93
CA GLU A 105 9.01 17.14 -10.88
C GLU A 105 9.47 15.85 -10.23
N LEU A 106 10.72 15.43 -10.52
CA LEU A 106 11.32 14.24 -9.95
C LEU A 106 11.46 14.36 -8.42
N ARG A 107 11.91 15.51 -7.92
CA ARG A 107 11.96 15.81 -6.48
C ARG A 107 10.58 15.77 -5.83
N LYS A 108 9.58 16.37 -6.50
CA LYS A 108 8.20 16.35 -6.01
C LYS A 108 7.67 14.91 -5.88
N GLN A 109 7.87 14.08 -6.92
CA GLN A 109 7.45 12.68 -6.89
C GLN A 109 8.19 11.87 -5.82
N ALA A 110 9.47 12.13 -5.62
CA ALA A 110 10.26 11.50 -4.56
C ALA A 110 9.73 11.87 -3.17
N ALA A 111 9.46 13.16 -2.93
CA ALA A 111 8.92 13.63 -1.66
C ALA A 111 7.51 13.06 -1.37
N GLU A 112 6.63 13.06 -2.36
CA GLU A 112 5.30 12.45 -2.25
C GLU A 112 5.38 10.97 -1.90
N LYS A 113 6.32 10.24 -2.50
CA LYS A 113 6.52 8.82 -2.22
C LYS A 113 7.05 8.56 -0.80
N ILE A 114 7.96 9.41 -0.31
CA ILE A 114 8.45 9.34 1.08
C ILE A 114 7.29 9.57 2.05
N ASN A 115 6.48 10.61 1.83
CA ASN A 115 5.32 10.91 2.68
C ASN A 115 4.29 9.79 2.66
N PHE A 116 4.13 9.10 1.53
CA PHE A 116 3.26 7.93 1.44
C PHE A 116 3.77 6.74 2.27
N LEU A 117 5.08 6.58 2.38
CA LEU A 117 5.71 5.46 3.08
C LEU A 117 5.89 5.72 4.58
N LYS A 118 6.00 6.99 4.98
CA LYS A 118 6.15 7.41 6.37
C LYS A 118 4.80 7.80 6.96
N TYR A 119 4.23 6.94 7.77
CA TYR A 119 2.99 7.23 8.51
C TYR A 119 2.97 6.52 9.85
N ASP A 120 2.26 7.10 10.80
CA ASP A 120 1.99 6.47 12.09
C ASP A 120 0.86 5.46 11.94
N GLY A 121 0.98 4.30 12.54
CA GLY A 121 -0.10 3.33 12.52
C GLY A 121 0.33 1.88 12.47
N TYR A 122 -0.64 1.00 12.45
CA TYR A 122 -0.40 -0.43 12.31
C TYR A 122 0.01 -0.78 10.89
N GLY A 123 1.00 -1.66 10.78
CA GLY A 123 1.33 -2.39 9.57
C GLY A 123 1.33 -3.88 9.85
N GLY A 124 1.08 -4.70 8.81
CA GLY A 124 1.02 -6.14 8.93
C GLY A 124 -0.40 -6.69 8.88
N THR A 125 -0.58 -7.91 9.36
CA THR A 125 -1.80 -8.68 9.18
C THR A 125 -2.38 -9.11 10.52
N PHE A 126 -3.69 -9.05 10.63
CA PHE A 126 -4.42 -9.66 11.76
C PHE A 126 -5.47 -10.63 11.26
N GLN A 127 -5.88 -11.54 12.14
CA GLN A 127 -6.88 -12.53 11.85
C GLN A 127 -8.24 -12.07 12.39
N GLY A 128 -9.23 -11.98 11.51
CA GLY A 128 -10.63 -11.82 11.85
C GLY A 128 -11.40 -13.13 11.67
N MET A 129 -12.54 -13.26 12.32
CA MET A 129 -13.48 -14.34 12.07
C MET A 129 -14.26 -14.10 10.76
N GLY A 130 -15.08 -15.07 10.33
CA GLY A 130 -15.91 -14.94 9.14
C GLY A 130 -16.84 -13.71 9.11
N ARG A 131 -17.15 -13.16 10.29
CA ARG A 131 -17.88 -11.89 10.47
C ARG A 131 -17.08 -10.94 11.37
N PRO A 132 -17.15 -9.61 11.11
CA PRO A 132 -17.88 -8.94 10.05
C PRO A 132 -17.30 -9.20 8.65
N PHE A 133 -18.11 -8.98 7.60
CA PHE A 133 -17.63 -9.07 6.23
C PHE A 133 -16.66 -7.92 5.95
N ALA A 134 -15.52 -8.25 5.38
CA ALA A 134 -14.53 -7.27 4.94
C ALA A 134 -14.00 -7.65 3.56
N THR A 135 -13.64 -6.65 2.78
CA THR A 135 -12.98 -6.81 1.49
C THR A 135 -11.96 -5.70 1.25
N HIS A 136 -11.05 -5.92 0.30
CA HIS A 136 -10.11 -4.91 -0.15
C HIS A 136 -10.82 -3.59 -0.48
N GLY A 137 -10.24 -2.46 -0.08
CA GLY A 137 -10.79 -1.12 -0.29
C GLY A 137 -11.81 -0.66 0.77
N MET A 138 -12.17 -1.51 1.74
CA MET A 138 -12.87 -1.05 2.95
C MET A 138 -11.91 -0.42 3.95
N ILE A 139 -12.48 0.27 4.93
CA ILE A 139 -11.74 0.83 6.06
C ILE A 139 -12.01 -0.04 7.30
N ALA A 140 -10.94 -0.55 7.89
CA ALA A 140 -10.96 -1.21 9.18
C ALA A 140 -10.82 -0.16 10.30
N GLU A 141 -11.84 -0.06 11.14
CA GLU A 141 -11.78 0.71 12.38
C GLU A 141 -11.33 -0.24 13.49
N LEU A 142 -10.12 -0.02 13.99
CA LEU A 142 -9.51 -0.86 15.01
C LEU A 142 -9.71 -0.24 16.39
N SER A 143 -10.07 -1.08 17.36
CA SER A 143 -10.14 -0.72 18.77
C SER A 143 -9.43 -1.76 19.64
N ASP A 144 -8.81 -1.27 20.70
CA ASP A 144 -7.98 -2.07 21.60
C ASP A 144 -8.14 -1.58 23.05
N ASP A 145 -8.69 -2.42 23.93
CA ASP A 145 -8.89 -2.08 25.35
C ASP A 145 -7.55 -1.95 26.10
N HIS A 146 -6.46 -2.58 25.62
CA HIS A 146 -5.15 -2.53 26.26
C HIS A 146 -4.30 -1.34 25.79
N TYR A 147 -4.51 -0.91 24.54
CA TYR A 147 -3.73 0.17 23.91
C TYR A 147 -4.65 1.16 23.18
N PRO A 148 -5.46 1.92 23.91
CA PRO A 148 -6.40 2.87 23.31
C PRO A 148 -5.74 3.92 22.42
N GLU A 149 -4.48 4.28 22.72
CA GLU A 149 -3.69 5.23 21.94
C GLU A 149 -3.34 4.73 20.53
N ARG A 150 -3.53 3.44 20.27
CA ARG A 150 -3.26 2.80 18.97
C ARG A 150 -4.52 2.58 18.14
N GLU A 151 -5.66 2.98 18.65
CA GLU A 151 -6.91 2.94 17.90
C GLU A 151 -6.81 3.80 16.63
N GLY A 152 -7.50 3.36 15.58
CA GLY A 152 -7.45 4.10 14.33
C GLY A 152 -8.23 3.45 13.22
N SER A 153 -8.28 4.17 12.11
CA SER A 153 -8.91 3.73 10.87
C SER A 153 -7.83 3.49 9.82
N TYR A 154 -7.86 2.32 9.21
CA TYR A 154 -6.86 1.88 8.24
C TYR A 154 -7.53 1.34 6.99
N PHE A 155 -6.97 1.64 5.84
CA PHE A 155 -7.40 0.96 4.62
C PHE A 155 -7.05 -0.54 4.68
N ILE A 156 -7.94 -1.36 4.15
CA ILE A 156 -7.68 -2.78 3.96
C ILE A 156 -7.02 -2.94 2.60
N ASP A 157 -5.75 -3.35 2.63
CA ASP A 157 -4.90 -3.49 1.44
C ASP A 157 -5.05 -4.88 0.81
N GLU A 158 -5.19 -5.91 1.64
CA GLU A 158 -5.35 -7.29 1.18
C GLU A 158 -6.23 -8.08 2.15
N ILE A 159 -6.98 -9.03 1.61
CA ILE A 159 -7.70 -10.03 2.41
C ILE A 159 -7.44 -11.41 1.82
N GLU A 160 -6.93 -12.28 2.69
CA GLU A 160 -6.87 -13.70 2.44
C GLU A 160 -7.99 -14.41 3.22
N VAL A 161 -8.63 -15.35 2.59
CA VAL A 161 -9.72 -16.14 3.21
C VAL A 161 -9.31 -17.58 3.29
N ASP A 162 -9.33 -18.12 4.49
CA ASP A 162 -9.14 -19.56 4.74
C ASP A 162 -10.45 -20.17 5.24
N TYR A 163 -10.84 -21.26 4.61
CA TYR A 163 -11.99 -22.03 5.02
C TYR A 163 -11.67 -23.52 4.95
N ASN A 164 -11.68 -24.15 6.12
CA ASN A 164 -11.52 -25.59 6.21
C ASN A 164 -12.23 -26.14 7.46
N ASP A 165 -12.43 -27.45 7.48
CA ASP A 165 -13.18 -28.13 8.55
C ASP A 165 -12.52 -28.04 9.94
N SER A 166 -11.20 -27.82 10.00
CA SER A 166 -10.45 -27.80 11.26
C SER A 166 -10.42 -26.41 11.89
N VAL A 167 -10.32 -25.35 11.09
CA VAL A 167 -10.17 -23.95 11.57
C VAL A 167 -11.39 -23.08 11.30
N GLY A 168 -12.36 -23.61 10.54
CA GLY A 168 -13.55 -22.87 10.16
C GLY A 168 -13.26 -21.76 9.14
N TYR A 169 -14.06 -20.72 9.16
CA TYR A 169 -13.95 -19.58 8.25
C TYR A 169 -13.18 -18.44 8.89
N LYS A 170 -12.00 -18.13 8.36
CA LYS A 170 -11.12 -17.08 8.86
C LYS A 170 -10.77 -16.09 7.76
N ARG A 171 -10.50 -14.86 8.13
CA ARG A 171 -9.95 -13.82 7.26
C ARG A 171 -8.66 -13.30 7.83
N TYR A 172 -7.65 -13.22 6.99
CA TYR A 172 -6.40 -12.53 7.27
C TYR A 172 -6.47 -11.17 6.58
N ILE A 173 -6.40 -10.12 7.36
CA ILE A 173 -6.61 -8.75 6.92
C ILE A 173 -5.28 -8.02 7.03
N THR A 174 -4.74 -7.64 5.88
CA THR A 174 -3.52 -6.82 5.79
C THR A 174 -3.91 -5.35 5.75
N LEU A 175 -3.36 -4.59 6.68
CA LEU A 175 -3.60 -3.17 6.81
C LEU A 175 -2.68 -2.37 5.90
N GLY A 176 -3.27 -1.40 5.21
CA GLY A 176 -2.57 -0.36 4.48
C GLY A 176 -2.32 0.87 5.35
N LYS A 177 -2.28 2.04 4.72
CA LYS A 177 -2.09 3.29 5.45
C LYS A 177 -3.33 3.69 6.24
N THR A 178 -3.16 4.66 7.13
CA THR A 178 -4.26 5.34 7.84
C THR A 178 -5.24 5.99 6.85
N ALA A 179 -6.54 5.88 7.15
CA ALA A 179 -7.63 6.40 6.33
C ALA A 179 -8.06 7.81 6.74
#